data_58329693628e13fc8ef687d778eeeb65
#
_entry.id   58329693628e13fc8ef687d778eeeb65
#
_cell.length_a   1.000
_cell.length_b   1.000
_cell.length_c   1.000
_cell.angle_alpha   90.00
_cell.angle_beta   90.00
_cell.angle_gamma   90.00
#
_symmetry.space_group_name_H-M   'P 1'
#
loop_
_entity.id
_entity.type
_entity.pdbx_description
1 polymer ?
#
loop_
_entity_poly.entity_id
_entity_poly.type
_entity_poly.pdbx_seq_one_letter_code
_entity_poly.pdbx_strand_id
1 'polypeptide(L)'
;MIEAIRNEIRARGAELGFHGEPSVLQVGGASWRGGRVHFAIVTPDGVPSLFARVNRNPADAPRLAAERDLLGRLAASAHFAVHVPTPMFFSEVAGRALLCERAVTGRRLASGGAFGLGATALSRALAVAKPLAIELARAAAEDTTRERFEELALDPLRSFWIAAGGARSEIDPLLSSILDALGRRPRFVVTHGDFIAKNIHVGRDGRAVVIDWETATLHGLPLLDLFYFITRQACLAGPPWRKRIDRVRRFYSQPSDANEVARLAAQHYCTALDLPASLIVPMQRLHFLYKARIKAETTSLDNAVTLEWLELFAESLSGELDAS
;
A
#
# COMPACT_ATOMS: atom_id res chain seq x y z
N MET A 1 -18.32 -7.13 -22.09
CA MET A 1 -17.35 -6.35 -21.31
C MET A 1 -16.28 -5.75 -22.21
N ILE A 2 -15.43 -6.52 -22.89
CA ILE A 2 -14.36 -5.98 -23.76
C ILE A 2 -14.92 -5.01 -24.80
N GLU A 3 -16.00 -5.38 -25.49
CA GLU A 3 -16.62 -4.52 -26.51
C GLU A 3 -17.21 -3.23 -25.90
N ALA A 4 -17.82 -3.32 -24.72
CA ALA A 4 -18.33 -2.14 -24.02
C ALA A 4 -17.20 -1.17 -23.63
N ILE A 5 -16.05 -1.69 -23.16
CA ILE A 5 -14.85 -0.87 -22.87
C ILE A 5 -14.32 -0.25 -24.16
N ARG A 6 -14.23 -1.03 -25.25
CA ARG A 6 -13.77 -0.54 -26.56
C ARG A 6 -14.63 0.62 -27.07
N ASN A 7 -15.95 0.50 -26.96
CA ASN A 7 -16.90 1.54 -27.35
C ASN A 7 -16.74 2.81 -26.51
N GLU A 8 -16.56 2.66 -25.21
CA GLU A 8 -16.31 3.80 -24.29
C GLU A 8 -15.00 4.52 -24.62
N ILE A 9 -13.92 3.80 -24.88
CA ILE A 9 -12.64 4.39 -25.31
C ILE A 9 -12.77 5.09 -26.68
N ARG A 10 -13.49 4.47 -27.63
CA ARG A 10 -13.72 5.06 -28.97
C ARG A 10 -14.52 6.36 -28.85
N ALA A 11 -15.57 6.39 -28.04
CA ALA A 11 -16.38 7.57 -27.83
C ALA A 11 -15.59 8.76 -27.24
N ARG A 12 -14.52 8.48 -26.48
CA ARG A 12 -13.64 9.47 -25.85
C ARG A 12 -12.30 9.64 -26.59
N GLY A 13 -12.12 9.05 -27.75
CA GLY A 13 -10.84 8.99 -28.45
C GLY A 13 -10.13 10.33 -28.58
N ALA A 14 -10.85 11.39 -28.96
CA ALA A 14 -10.29 12.73 -29.10
C ALA A 14 -9.81 13.32 -27.73
N GLU A 15 -10.60 13.15 -26.68
CA GLU A 15 -10.26 13.56 -25.30
C GLU A 15 -9.01 12.84 -24.78
N LEU A 16 -8.92 11.54 -25.07
CA LEU A 16 -7.83 10.68 -24.62
C LEU A 16 -6.56 10.79 -25.47
N GLY A 17 -6.60 11.56 -26.58
CA GLY A 17 -5.52 11.60 -27.58
C GLY A 17 -5.33 10.25 -28.28
N PHE A 18 -6.39 9.48 -28.42
CA PHE A 18 -6.37 8.13 -28.98
C PHE A 18 -6.83 8.18 -30.44
N HIS A 19 -5.97 7.72 -31.35
CA HIS A 19 -6.26 7.66 -32.77
C HIS A 19 -6.32 6.21 -33.25
N GLY A 20 -7.39 5.85 -33.98
CA GLY A 20 -7.60 4.50 -34.51
C GLY A 20 -8.33 3.55 -33.55
N GLU A 21 -8.39 2.28 -33.93
CA GLU A 21 -9.12 1.26 -33.15
C GLU A 21 -8.32 0.77 -31.94
N PRO A 22 -8.87 0.87 -30.71
CA PRO A 22 -8.19 0.37 -29.52
C PRO A 22 -8.26 -1.16 -29.44
N SER A 23 -7.14 -1.79 -29.14
CA SER A 23 -7.09 -3.19 -28.72
C SER A 23 -7.27 -3.26 -27.22
N VAL A 24 -8.30 -3.98 -26.76
CA VAL A 24 -8.60 -4.16 -25.31
C VAL A 24 -8.24 -5.59 -24.92
N LEU A 25 -7.24 -5.73 -24.05
CA LEU A 25 -6.71 -7.01 -23.59
C LEU A 25 -6.99 -7.18 -22.09
N GLN A 26 -7.61 -8.29 -21.70
CA GLN A 26 -7.68 -8.64 -20.28
C GLN A 26 -6.31 -9.12 -19.82
N VAL A 27 -5.71 -8.41 -18.86
CA VAL A 27 -4.34 -8.67 -18.37
C VAL A 27 -4.29 -9.18 -16.95
N GLY A 28 -5.42 -9.21 -16.25
CA GLY A 28 -5.49 -9.68 -14.88
C GLY A 28 -6.90 -9.63 -14.31
N GLY A 29 -7.01 -9.94 -13.05
CA GLY A 29 -8.23 -9.88 -12.27
C GLY A 29 -8.21 -10.92 -11.14
N ALA A 30 -8.83 -10.57 -10.02
CA ALA A 30 -9.01 -11.51 -8.93
C ALA A 30 -10.01 -12.61 -9.31
N SER A 31 -9.71 -13.83 -8.93
CA SER A 31 -10.59 -15.00 -9.17
C SER A 31 -11.79 -15.07 -8.20
N TRP A 32 -11.75 -14.31 -7.10
CA TRP A 32 -12.78 -14.29 -6.06
C TRP A 32 -13.91 -13.28 -6.37
N ARG A 33 -15.09 -13.48 -5.77
CA ARG A 33 -16.34 -12.77 -6.12
C ARG A 33 -16.29 -11.24 -5.97
N GLY A 34 -15.51 -10.69 -5.06
CA GLY A 34 -15.34 -9.23 -4.84
C GLY A 34 -14.20 -8.60 -5.63
N GLY A 35 -13.57 -9.32 -6.57
CA GLY A 35 -12.40 -8.83 -7.28
C GLY A 35 -12.70 -7.91 -8.44
N ARG A 36 -11.63 -7.33 -8.97
CA ARG A 36 -11.65 -6.48 -10.17
C ARG A 36 -11.13 -7.25 -11.36
N VAL A 37 -11.54 -6.83 -12.56
CA VAL A 37 -10.96 -7.27 -13.83
C VAL A 37 -10.14 -6.13 -14.39
N HIS A 38 -8.95 -6.45 -14.83
CA HIS A 38 -7.98 -5.48 -15.34
C HIS A 38 -7.82 -5.64 -16.85
N PHE A 39 -7.79 -4.51 -17.54
CA PHE A 39 -7.63 -4.45 -18.98
C PHE A 39 -6.51 -3.49 -19.34
N ALA A 40 -5.65 -3.88 -20.26
CA ALA A 40 -4.74 -2.99 -20.96
C ALA A 40 -5.40 -2.55 -22.27
N ILE A 41 -5.36 -1.25 -22.54
CA ILE A 41 -5.80 -0.66 -23.79
C ILE A 41 -4.54 -0.28 -24.58
N VAL A 42 -4.41 -0.89 -25.73
CA VAL A 42 -3.22 -0.81 -26.56
C VAL A 42 -3.53 -0.02 -27.82
N THR A 43 -2.68 0.92 -28.18
CA THR A 43 -2.74 1.70 -29.42
C THR A 43 -2.44 0.82 -30.63
N PRO A 44 -2.80 1.25 -31.86
CA PRO A 44 -2.52 0.49 -33.09
C PRO A 44 -1.03 0.14 -33.30
N ASP A 45 -0.11 0.94 -32.77
CA ASP A 45 1.34 0.70 -32.75
C ASP A 45 1.82 -0.30 -31.68
N GLY A 46 0.88 -0.91 -30.95
CA GLY A 46 1.18 -1.96 -29.97
C GLY A 46 1.64 -1.45 -28.60
N VAL A 47 1.52 -0.15 -28.32
CA VAL A 47 1.93 0.44 -27.04
C VAL A 47 0.75 0.47 -26.06
N PRO A 48 0.87 -0.09 -24.85
CA PRO A 48 -0.13 0.12 -23.79
C PRO A 48 -0.21 1.61 -23.42
N SER A 49 -1.36 2.23 -23.64
CA SER A 49 -1.57 3.65 -23.38
C SER A 49 -2.50 3.92 -22.20
N LEU A 50 -3.48 3.04 -21.97
CA LEU A 50 -4.41 3.13 -20.87
C LEU A 50 -4.52 1.80 -20.13
N PHE A 51 -4.91 1.89 -18.87
CA PHE A 51 -5.21 0.75 -18.02
C PHE A 51 -6.60 0.94 -17.42
N ALA A 52 -7.45 -0.06 -17.52
CA ALA A 52 -8.81 0.00 -17.05
C ALA A 52 -9.10 -1.07 -16.00
N ARG A 53 -9.82 -0.67 -14.96
CA ARG A 53 -10.28 -1.54 -13.87
C ARG A 53 -11.80 -1.52 -13.83
N VAL A 54 -12.39 -2.70 -13.79
CA VAL A 54 -13.85 -2.89 -13.73
C VAL A 54 -14.17 -3.76 -12.53
N ASN A 55 -15.09 -3.33 -11.70
CA ASN A 55 -15.57 -4.14 -10.59
C ASN A 55 -16.37 -5.35 -11.09
N ARG A 56 -16.12 -6.54 -10.51
CA ARG A 56 -16.95 -7.71 -10.78
C ARG A 56 -18.33 -7.58 -10.15
N ASN A 57 -18.39 -7.03 -8.94
CA ASN A 57 -19.62 -6.78 -8.21
C ASN A 57 -20.00 -5.29 -8.34
N PRO A 58 -21.18 -4.94 -8.86
CA PRO A 58 -21.66 -3.57 -8.92
C PRO A 58 -21.68 -2.87 -7.55
N ALA A 59 -21.91 -3.59 -6.46
CA ALA A 59 -21.91 -3.05 -5.09
C ALA A 59 -20.55 -2.46 -4.67
N ASP A 60 -19.45 -2.82 -5.35
CA ASP A 60 -18.12 -2.28 -5.08
C ASP A 60 -17.82 -0.96 -5.83
N ALA A 61 -18.79 -0.42 -6.57
CA ALA A 61 -18.62 0.86 -7.29
C ALA A 61 -18.20 2.03 -6.39
N PRO A 62 -18.72 2.20 -5.16
CA PRO A 62 -18.26 3.26 -4.26
C PRO A 62 -16.76 3.17 -3.91
N ARG A 63 -16.21 1.96 -3.78
CA ARG A 63 -14.77 1.76 -3.51
C ARG A 63 -13.91 2.21 -4.69
N LEU A 64 -14.33 1.92 -5.92
CA LEU A 64 -13.62 2.35 -7.11
C LEU A 64 -13.72 3.87 -7.33
N ALA A 65 -14.87 4.47 -6.98
CA ALA A 65 -15.04 5.92 -6.98
C ALA A 65 -14.14 6.61 -5.94
N ALA A 66 -14.07 6.08 -4.72
CA ALA A 66 -13.16 6.60 -3.68
C ALA A 66 -11.68 6.51 -4.11
N GLU A 67 -11.30 5.45 -4.79
CA GLU A 67 -9.95 5.32 -5.35
C GLU A 67 -9.68 6.35 -6.44
N ARG A 68 -10.62 6.60 -7.35
CA ARG A 68 -10.52 7.68 -8.34
C ARG A 68 -10.30 9.03 -7.66
N ASP A 69 -11.07 9.34 -6.62
CA ASP A 69 -10.99 10.61 -5.92
C ASP A 69 -9.65 10.79 -5.20
N LEU A 70 -9.16 9.71 -4.58
CA LEU A 70 -7.81 9.68 -3.99
C LEU A 70 -6.73 9.92 -5.06
N LEU A 71 -6.77 9.19 -6.17
CA LEU A 71 -5.81 9.36 -7.26
C LEU A 71 -5.86 10.77 -7.84
N GLY A 72 -7.05 11.37 -7.98
CA GLY A 72 -7.22 12.74 -8.41
C GLY A 72 -6.54 13.75 -7.47
N ARG A 73 -6.69 13.57 -6.15
CA ARG A 73 -6.01 14.39 -5.14
C ARG A 73 -4.49 14.23 -5.20
N LEU A 74 -3.98 13.00 -5.32
CA LEU A 74 -2.55 12.73 -5.41
C LEU A 74 -1.95 13.27 -6.71
N ALA A 75 -2.66 13.15 -7.82
CA ALA A 75 -2.25 13.69 -9.11
C ALA A 75 -2.21 15.23 -9.14
N ALA A 76 -2.98 15.87 -8.26
CA ALA A 76 -2.95 17.33 -8.07
C ALA A 76 -1.88 17.78 -7.05
N SER A 77 -1.24 16.86 -6.31
CA SER A 77 -0.24 17.18 -5.30
C SER A 77 1.09 17.57 -5.95
N ALA A 78 1.68 18.70 -5.53
CA ALA A 78 3.00 19.12 -5.98
C ALA A 78 4.12 18.12 -5.66
N HIS A 79 3.92 17.30 -4.62
CA HIS A 79 4.93 16.35 -4.14
C HIS A 79 4.81 14.97 -4.78
N PHE A 80 3.60 14.54 -5.16
CA PHE A 80 3.36 13.15 -5.53
C PHE A 80 2.74 12.93 -6.92
N ALA A 81 2.37 13.99 -7.63
CA ALA A 81 1.69 13.92 -8.94
C ALA A 81 2.38 13.00 -9.97
N VAL A 82 3.72 12.99 -9.95
CA VAL A 82 4.53 12.21 -10.89
C VAL A 82 4.69 10.74 -10.49
N HIS A 83 4.20 10.35 -9.31
CA HIS A 83 4.36 9.03 -8.71
C HIS A 83 3.08 8.20 -8.68
N VAL A 84 2.00 8.72 -9.25
CA VAL A 84 0.70 8.03 -9.36
C VAL A 84 0.25 7.89 -10.81
N PRO A 85 -0.55 6.86 -11.13
CA PRO A 85 -1.23 6.80 -12.41
C PRO A 85 -2.19 7.99 -12.53
N THR A 86 -2.22 8.64 -13.69
CA THR A 86 -3.18 9.72 -13.96
C THR A 86 -4.55 9.12 -14.23
N PRO A 87 -5.58 9.39 -13.42
CA PRO A 87 -6.94 8.99 -13.74
C PRO A 87 -7.42 9.80 -14.96
N MET A 88 -7.91 9.09 -15.97
CA MET A 88 -8.35 9.68 -17.23
C MET A 88 -9.85 9.91 -17.22
N PHE A 89 -10.62 8.90 -16.85
CA PHE A 89 -12.06 9.01 -16.69
C PHE A 89 -12.62 7.91 -15.80
N PHE A 90 -13.83 8.14 -15.31
CA PHE A 90 -14.65 7.18 -14.58
C PHE A 90 -16.02 7.12 -15.24
N SER A 91 -16.51 5.93 -15.53
CA SER A 91 -17.79 5.70 -16.20
C SER A 91 -18.43 4.39 -15.76
N GLU A 92 -19.55 4.04 -16.38
CA GLU A 92 -20.20 2.76 -16.22
C GLU A 92 -20.22 2.01 -17.55
N VAL A 93 -19.83 0.74 -17.52
CA VAL A 93 -19.86 -0.15 -18.68
C VAL A 93 -20.57 -1.46 -18.33
N ALA A 94 -21.62 -1.80 -19.06
CA ALA A 94 -22.40 -3.02 -18.83
C ALA A 94 -22.87 -3.16 -17.35
N GLY A 95 -23.35 -2.07 -16.74
CA GLY A 95 -23.85 -2.05 -15.35
C GLY A 95 -22.76 -2.13 -14.28
N ARG A 96 -21.51 -1.81 -14.63
CA ARG A 96 -20.34 -1.91 -13.72
C ARG A 96 -19.48 -0.67 -13.80
N ALA A 97 -19.00 -0.20 -12.67
CA ALA A 97 -18.08 0.92 -12.62
C ALA A 97 -16.75 0.56 -13.29
N LEU A 98 -16.26 1.50 -14.09
CA LEU A 98 -15.00 1.47 -14.81
C LEU A 98 -14.16 2.68 -14.37
N LEU A 99 -12.95 2.44 -13.92
CA LEU A 99 -11.91 3.46 -13.77
C LEU A 99 -10.85 3.23 -14.84
N CYS A 100 -10.61 4.24 -15.66
CA CYS A 100 -9.55 4.26 -16.66
C CYS A 100 -8.47 5.25 -16.26
N GLU A 101 -7.23 4.82 -16.34
CA GLU A 101 -6.05 5.61 -16.01
C GLU A 101 -4.98 5.47 -17.11
N ARG A 102 -4.04 6.39 -17.15
CA ARG A 102 -2.89 6.28 -18.04
C ARG A 102 -2.06 5.06 -17.68
N ALA A 103 -1.68 4.26 -18.67
CA ALA A 103 -0.86 3.08 -18.46
C ALA A 103 0.51 3.47 -17.88
N VAL A 104 0.92 2.79 -16.84
CA VAL A 104 2.24 2.94 -16.24
C VAL A 104 3.21 2.04 -16.98
N THR A 105 4.22 2.65 -17.58
CA THR A 105 5.32 1.94 -18.26
C THR A 105 6.54 1.90 -17.35
N GLY A 106 7.28 0.79 -17.38
CA GLY A 106 8.47 0.63 -16.56
C GLY A 106 8.67 -0.79 -16.09
N ARG A 107 9.77 -1.04 -15.41
CA ARG A 107 10.05 -2.33 -14.77
C ARG A 107 9.56 -2.28 -13.32
N ARG A 108 8.96 -3.36 -12.86
CA ARG A 108 8.67 -3.53 -11.42
C ARG A 108 9.95 -3.42 -10.62
N LEU A 109 9.89 -2.72 -9.50
CA LEU A 109 11.01 -2.70 -8.56
C LEU A 109 11.32 -4.14 -8.17
N ALA A 110 12.59 -4.54 -8.35
CA ALA A 110 13.01 -5.89 -8.02
C ALA A 110 12.80 -6.15 -6.53
N SER A 111 12.01 -7.18 -6.23
CA SER A 111 11.98 -7.73 -4.88
C SER A 111 13.25 -8.57 -4.70
N GLY A 112 13.97 -8.36 -3.62
CA GLY A 112 15.22 -9.08 -3.30
C GLY A 112 15.09 -10.60 -3.14
N GLY A 113 13.94 -11.17 -3.50
CA GLY A 113 13.56 -12.57 -3.25
C GLY A 113 14.41 -13.63 -3.93
N ALA A 114 15.20 -13.31 -4.95
CA ALA A 114 16.06 -14.29 -5.60
C ALA A 114 17.43 -14.48 -4.89
N PHE A 115 17.83 -13.59 -3.98
CA PHE A 115 19.21 -13.52 -3.50
C PHE A 115 19.39 -13.40 -1.98
N GLY A 116 18.35 -13.67 -1.20
CA GLY A 116 18.39 -13.47 0.26
C GLY A 116 18.38 -11.97 0.64
N LEU A 117 17.85 -11.65 1.81
CA LEU A 117 17.97 -10.29 2.35
C LEU A 117 19.37 -10.07 2.95
N GLY A 118 20.34 -9.84 2.08
CA GLY A 118 21.52 -9.11 2.52
C GLY A 118 21.16 -7.60 2.65
N ALA A 119 21.80 -6.91 3.56
CA ALA A 119 21.66 -5.46 3.77
C ALA A 119 21.71 -4.67 2.45
N THR A 120 22.56 -5.07 1.51
CA THR A 120 22.71 -4.46 0.19
C THR A 120 21.43 -4.53 -0.65
N ALA A 121 20.72 -5.68 -0.67
CA ALA A 121 19.49 -5.82 -1.45
C ALA A 121 18.36 -4.96 -0.86
N LEU A 122 18.21 -4.95 0.46
CA LEU A 122 17.25 -4.09 1.15
C LEU A 122 17.58 -2.61 0.94
N SER A 123 18.85 -2.22 1.07
CA SER A 123 19.31 -0.85 0.84
C SER A 123 18.97 -0.35 -0.57
N ARG A 124 19.21 -1.17 -1.61
CA ARG A 124 18.86 -0.83 -2.99
C ARG A 124 17.35 -0.67 -3.18
N ALA A 125 16.55 -1.54 -2.60
CA ALA A 125 15.10 -1.44 -2.68
C ALA A 125 14.58 -0.19 -1.95
N LEU A 126 15.12 0.11 -0.77
CA LEU A 126 14.79 1.28 0.03
C LEU A 126 15.30 2.60 -0.58
N ALA A 127 16.34 2.55 -1.42
CA ALA A 127 16.79 3.75 -2.16
C ALA A 127 15.69 4.31 -3.07
N VAL A 128 14.78 3.44 -3.55
CA VAL A 128 13.60 3.84 -4.34
C VAL A 128 12.36 4.00 -3.46
N ALA A 129 12.07 3.03 -2.61
CA ALA A 129 10.80 2.99 -1.88
C ALA A 129 10.71 4.05 -0.75
N LYS A 130 11.81 4.33 -0.03
CA LYS A 130 11.80 5.28 1.09
C LYS A 130 11.48 6.72 0.65
N PRO A 131 12.11 7.30 -0.39
CA PRO A 131 11.71 8.62 -0.88
C PRO A 131 10.23 8.67 -1.28
N LEU A 132 9.70 7.64 -1.97
CA LEU A 132 8.29 7.56 -2.32
C LEU A 132 7.38 7.54 -1.09
N ALA A 133 7.72 6.78 -0.05
CA ALA A 133 6.94 6.75 1.19
C ALA A 133 6.93 8.11 1.90
N ILE A 134 8.04 8.85 1.88
CA ILE A 134 8.15 10.20 2.43
C ILE A 134 7.31 11.19 1.63
N GLU A 135 7.43 11.19 0.30
CA GLU A 135 6.64 12.08 -0.56
C GLU A 135 5.15 11.77 -0.48
N LEU A 136 4.77 10.49 -0.38
CA LEU A 136 3.39 10.08 -0.16
C LEU A 136 2.83 10.62 1.15
N ALA A 137 3.61 10.53 2.23
CA ALA A 137 3.21 11.08 3.53
C ALA A 137 3.04 12.60 3.50
N ARG A 138 3.78 13.31 2.66
CA ARG A 138 3.66 14.77 2.46
C ARG A 138 2.49 15.17 1.56
N ALA A 139 2.09 14.30 0.65
CA ALA A 139 1.19 14.64 -0.46
C ALA A 139 -0.18 15.17 -0.01
N ALA A 140 -0.71 14.67 1.10
CA ALA A 140 -1.98 15.10 1.67
C ALA A 140 -1.95 14.99 3.20
N ALA A 141 -0.86 15.48 3.82
CA ALA A 141 -0.76 15.53 5.27
C ALA A 141 -1.80 16.52 5.83
N GLU A 142 -2.62 16.07 6.76
CA GLU A 142 -3.69 16.85 7.36
C GLU A 142 -3.53 16.86 8.88
N ASP A 143 -3.34 18.07 9.44
CA ASP A 143 -3.33 18.26 10.90
C ASP A 143 -4.74 18.04 11.44
N THR A 144 -4.85 17.36 12.58
CA THR A 144 -6.14 17.03 13.18
C THR A 144 -6.09 17.12 14.71
N THR A 145 -7.24 17.00 15.37
CA THR A 145 -7.28 16.86 16.81
C THR A 145 -6.91 15.44 17.24
N ARG A 146 -6.47 15.29 18.49
CA ARG A 146 -6.12 13.98 19.04
C ARG A 146 -7.33 13.02 19.05
N GLU A 147 -8.50 13.54 19.38
CA GLU A 147 -9.76 12.78 19.41
C GLU A 147 -10.14 12.26 18.02
N ARG A 148 -10.09 13.13 17.00
CA ARG A 148 -10.39 12.74 15.64
C ARG A 148 -9.36 11.76 15.05
N PHE A 149 -8.09 11.93 15.41
CA PHE A 149 -7.03 10.99 15.02
C PHE A 149 -7.26 9.61 15.65
N GLU A 150 -7.61 9.57 16.93
CA GLU A 150 -7.96 8.33 17.63
C GLU A 150 -9.15 7.65 16.98
N GLU A 151 -10.26 8.37 16.79
CA GLU A 151 -11.50 7.89 16.18
C GLU A 151 -11.26 7.28 14.77
N LEU A 152 -10.54 7.97 13.89
CA LEU A 152 -10.44 7.59 12.49
C LEU A 152 -9.28 6.63 12.19
N ALA A 153 -8.20 6.65 12.96
CA ALA A 153 -7.01 5.87 12.67
C ALA A 153 -6.74 4.75 13.69
N LEU A 154 -6.98 4.98 14.99
CA LEU A 154 -6.59 4.02 16.04
C LEU A 154 -7.76 3.14 16.50
N ASP A 155 -8.95 3.69 16.70
CA ASP A 155 -10.12 2.94 17.14
C ASP A 155 -10.54 1.81 16.19
N PRO A 156 -10.44 1.95 14.86
CA PRO A 156 -10.67 0.83 13.96
C PRO A 156 -9.68 -0.33 14.19
N LEU A 157 -8.43 -0.05 14.56
CA LEU A 157 -7.43 -1.08 14.86
C LEU A 157 -7.68 -1.71 16.24
N ARG A 158 -8.03 -0.91 17.25
CA ARG A 158 -8.44 -1.38 18.57
C ARG A 158 -9.64 -2.33 18.46
N SER A 159 -10.68 -1.90 17.74
CA SER A 159 -11.90 -2.69 17.54
C SER A 159 -11.63 -3.99 16.80
N PHE A 160 -10.77 -3.95 15.80
CA PHE A 160 -10.35 -5.14 15.06
C PHE A 160 -9.59 -6.13 15.93
N TRP A 161 -8.65 -5.66 16.80
CA TRP A 161 -7.92 -6.51 17.75
C TRP A 161 -8.85 -7.23 18.71
N ILE A 162 -9.81 -6.50 19.30
CA ILE A 162 -10.82 -7.06 20.20
C ILE A 162 -11.70 -8.08 19.49
N ALA A 163 -12.14 -7.79 18.27
CA ALA A 163 -12.93 -8.73 17.45
C ALA A 163 -12.15 -9.99 17.07
N ALA A 164 -10.82 -9.91 17.00
CA ALA A 164 -9.92 -11.04 16.78
C ALA A 164 -9.62 -11.85 18.06
N GLY A 165 -10.20 -11.48 19.20
CA GLY A 165 -10.03 -12.18 20.49
C GLY A 165 -8.94 -11.61 21.40
N GLY A 166 -8.29 -10.51 21.00
CA GLY A 166 -7.28 -9.84 21.83
C GLY A 166 -7.90 -8.98 22.93
N ALA A 167 -7.14 -8.69 23.99
CA ALA A 167 -7.60 -7.88 25.08
C ALA A 167 -7.31 -6.37 24.85
N ARG A 168 -8.23 -5.52 25.30
CA ARG A 168 -8.06 -4.07 25.26
C ARG A 168 -6.80 -3.60 26.02
N SER A 169 -6.54 -4.22 27.17
CA SER A 169 -5.37 -3.94 28.00
C SER A 169 -4.01 -4.21 27.33
N GLU A 170 -4.00 -5.02 26.28
CA GLU A 170 -2.78 -5.32 25.53
C GLU A 170 -2.46 -4.24 24.48
N ILE A 171 -3.50 -3.69 23.83
CA ILE A 171 -3.32 -2.73 22.74
C ILE A 171 -3.32 -1.27 23.22
N ASP A 172 -4.10 -0.90 24.23
CA ASP A 172 -4.23 0.50 24.68
C ASP A 172 -2.88 1.14 25.06
N PRO A 173 -1.92 0.47 25.73
CA PRO A 173 -0.60 1.05 25.99
C PRO A 173 0.16 1.41 24.71
N LEU A 174 0.08 0.57 23.67
CA LEU A 174 0.70 0.82 22.38
C LEU A 174 0.07 2.03 21.69
N LEU A 175 -1.27 2.11 21.63
CA LEU A 175 -1.98 3.23 21.01
C LEU A 175 -1.74 4.53 21.76
N SER A 176 -1.71 4.50 23.08
CA SER A 176 -1.38 5.66 23.93
C SER A 176 0.04 6.15 23.64
N SER A 177 1.02 5.24 23.54
CA SER A 177 2.41 5.62 23.22
C SER A 177 2.55 6.30 21.86
N ILE A 178 1.75 5.89 20.86
CA ILE A 178 1.70 6.52 19.54
C ILE A 178 1.11 7.94 19.65
N LEU A 179 -0.02 8.09 20.35
CA LEU A 179 -0.66 9.38 20.55
C LEU A 179 0.25 10.36 21.32
N ASP A 180 0.95 9.89 22.33
CA ASP A 180 1.86 10.70 23.13
C ASP A 180 3.08 11.14 22.29
N ALA A 181 3.62 10.24 21.46
CA ALA A 181 4.70 10.57 20.53
C ALA A 181 4.27 11.58 19.46
N LEU A 182 3.04 11.51 18.94
CA LEU A 182 2.51 12.45 17.95
C LEU A 182 2.10 13.80 18.59
N GLY A 183 1.92 13.86 19.90
CA GLY A 183 1.63 15.11 20.63
C GLY A 183 0.20 15.60 20.46
N ARG A 184 0.02 16.93 20.62
CA ARG A 184 -1.31 17.55 20.66
C ARG A 184 -2.00 17.69 19.30
N ARG A 185 -1.24 17.74 18.23
CA ARG A 185 -1.74 17.91 16.86
C ARG A 185 -1.16 16.79 15.98
N PRO A 186 -1.71 15.58 16.13
CA PRO A 186 -1.32 14.48 15.26
C PRO A 186 -1.69 14.82 13.82
N ARG A 187 -1.00 14.18 12.89
CA ARG A 187 -1.22 14.40 11.46
C ARG A 187 -1.56 13.08 10.78
N PHE A 188 -2.66 13.09 10.02
CA PHE A 188 -2.90 12.03 9.05
C PHE A 188 -1.92 12.11 7.90
N VAL A 189 -1.55 10.96 7.38
CA VAL A 189 -0.79 10.84 6.13
C VAL A 189 -1.54 9.93 5.17
N VAL A 190 -1.27 10.07 3.88
CA VAL A 190 -1.75 9.07 2.93
C VAL A 190 -1.00 7.77 3.16
N THR A 191 -1.75 6.69 3.28
CA THR A 191 -1.20 5.33 3.34
C THR A 191 -1.72 4.55 2.13
N HIS A 192 -0.81 3.95 1.38
CA HIS A 192 -1.14 3.12 0.21
C HIS A 192 -1.79 1.79 0.63
N GLY A 193 -1.38 1.25 1.77
CA GLY A 193 -1.91 0.01 2.34
C GLY A 193 -1.39 -1.28 1.70
N ASP A 194 -0.94 -1.29 0.44
CA ASP A 194 -0.20 -2.41 -0.20
C ASP A 194 1.10 -1.92 -0.86
N PHE A 195 1.87 -1.11 -0.12
CA PHE A 195 3.12 -0.52 -0.58
C PHE A 195 4.23 -1.57 -0.62
N ILE A 196 4.39 -2.22 -1.76
CA ILE A 196 5.34 -3.33 -1.97
C ILE A 196 6.05 -3.21 -3.32
N ALA A 197 7.20 -3.86 -3.46
CA ALA A 197 8.04 -3.73 -4.65
C ALA A 197 7.31 -4.07 -5.96
N LYS A 198 6.39 -5.04 -5.98
CA LYS A 198 5.62 -5.38 -7.20
C LYS A 198 4.69 -4.24 -7.67
N ASN A 199 4.29 -3.35 -6.75
CA ASN A 199 3.41 -2.21 -7.01
C ASN A 199 4.19 -0.91 -7.30
N ILE A 200 5.52 -0.96 -7.33
CA ILE A 200 6.38 0.15 -7.70
C ILE A 200 7.02 -0.14 -9.06
N HIS A 201 6.74 0.72 -10.02
CA HIS A 201 7.29 0.63 -11.38
C HIS A 201 8.31 1.74 -11.60
N VAL A 202 9.49 1.39 -12.07
CA VAL A 202 10.57 2.34 -12.37
C VAL A 202 10.72 2.48 -13.87
N GLY A 203 10.48 3.68 -14.38
CA GLY A 203 10.63 4.03 -15.78
C GLY A 203 12.09 4.07 -16.25
N ARG A 204 12.29 4.20 -17.55
CA ARG A 204 13.63 4.34 -18.12
C ARG A 204 14.32 5.65 -17.72
N ASP A 205 13.54 6.65 -17.38
CA ASP A 205 13.96 7.96 -16.86
C ASP A 205 14.32 7.92 -15.35
N GLY A 206 14.24 6.75 -14.73
CA GLY A 206 14.46 6.58 -13.29
C GLY A 206 13.27 6.97 -12.41
N ARG A 207 12.20 7.52 -12.98
CA ARG A 207 11.01 7.90 -12.23
C ARG A 207 10.26 6.65 -11.78
N ALA A 208 9.84 6.65 -10.51
CA ALA A 208 9.07 5.56 -9.95
C ALA A 208 7.59 5.96 -9.85
N VAL A 209 6.70 5.04 -10.21
CA VAL A 209 5.24 5.19 -10.09
C VAL A 209 4.68 4.06 -9.26
N VAL A 210 3.81 4.38 -8.32
CA VAL A 210 3.12 3.42 -7.45
C VAL A 210 1.75 3.12 -8.04
N ILE A 211 1.40 1.84 -8.16
CA ILE A 211 0.13 1.36 -8.71
C ILE A 211 -0.65 0.57 -7.65
N ASP A 212 -1.92 0.25 -7.93
CA ASP A 212 -2.76 -0.61 -7.09
C ASP A 212 -3.20 0.04 -5.77
N TRP A 213 -3.96 1.13 -5.89
CA TRP A 213 -4.39 2.02 -4.80
C TRP A 213 -5.68 1.58 -4.09
N GLU A 214 -6.13 0.34 -4.29
CA GLU A 214 -7.43 -0.14 -3.80
C GLU A 214 -7.57 -0.19 -2.26
N THR A 215 -6.45 -0.22 -1.53
CA THR A 215 -6.40 -0.26 -0.06
C THR A 215 -5.93 1.06 0.55
N ALA A 216 -5.78 2.09 -0.27
CA ALA A 216 -5.25 3.36 0.19
C ALA A 216 -6.26 4.17 1.00
N THR A 217 -5.76 4.98 1.92
CA THR A 217 -6.56 5.89 2.76
C THR A 217 -5.86 7.23 2.94
N LEU A 218 -6.67 8.30 3.08
CA LEU A 218 -6.22 9.64 3.46
C LEU A 218 -6.02 9.79 4.98
N HIS A 219 -6.61 8.91 5.78
CA HIS A 219 -6.52 8.92 7.24
C HIS A 219 -5.57 7.83 7.74
N GLY A 220 -4.43 7.72 7.08
CA GLY A 220 -3.40 6.75 7.43
C GLY A 220 -2.46 7.25 8.53
N LEU A 221 -1.64 6.33 9.00
CA LEU A 221 -0.63 6.55 10.03
C LEU A 221 0.76 6.61 9.40
N PRO A 222 1.67 7.44 9.90
CA PRO A 222 3.05 7.49 9.41
C PRO A 222 3.75 6.14 9.58
N LEU A 223 4.81 5.90 8.80
CA LEU A 223 5.64 4.69 8.85
C LEU A 223 4.97 3.37 8.41
N LEU A 224 3.63 3.26 8.35
CA LEU A 224 2.96 1.98 8.04
C LEU A 224 3.41 1.40 6.69
N ASP A 225 3.40 2.19 5.63
CA ASP A 225 3.81 1.72 4.31
C ASP A 225 5.29 1.36 4.26
N LEU A 226 6.15 2.13 4.94
CA LEU A 226 7.58 1.84 5.02
C LEU A 226 7.84 0.51 5.74
N PHE A 227 7.22 0.29 6.91
CA PHE A 227 7.37 -0.98 7.63
C PHE A 227 6.77 -2.15 6.89
N TYR A 228 5.62 -1.94 6.22
CA TYR A 228 5.07 -3.00 5.39
C TYR A 228 5.99 -3.35 4.22
N PHE A 229 6.58 -2.36 3.55
CA PHE A 229 7.57 -2.60 2.50
C PHE A 229 8.75 -3.42 3.02
N ILE A 230 9.34 -3.03 4.16
CA ILE A 230 10.46 -3.73 4.80
C ILE A 230 10.06 -5.18 5.13
N THR A 231 8.93 -5.37 5.78
CA THR A 231 8.42 -6.71 6.16
C THR A 231 8.17 -7.57 4.94
N ARG A 232 7.66 -7.02 3.83
CA ARG A 232 7.49 -7.76 2.58
C ARG A 232 8.81 -8.17 1.95
N GLN A 233 9.86 -7.35 2.07
CA GLN A 233 11.20 -7.78 1.68
C GLN A 233 11.69 -8.95 2.56
N ALA A 234 11.47 -8.87 3.87
CA ALA A 234 11.79 -9.96 4.81
C ALA A 234 11.02 -11.25 4.47
N CYS A 235 9.73 -11.17 4.11
CA CYS A 235 8.94 -12.32 3.64
C CYS A 235 9.56 -13.05 2.44
N LEU A 236 10.24 -12.32 1.57
CA LEU A 236 10.82 -12.85 0.33
C LEU A 236 12.27 -13.36 0.52
N ALA A 237 12.87 -13.02 1.65
CA ALA A 237 14.23 -13.38 1.96
C ALA A 237 14.38 -14.84 2.41
N GLY A 238 15.49 -15.45 2.00
CA GLY A 238 15.87 -16.77 2.45
C GLY A 238 15.28 -17.92 1.63
N PRO A 239 15.51 -19.15 2.07
CA PRO A 239 15.19 -20.33 1.27
C PRO A 239 13.69 -20.54 1.13
N PRO A 240 13.22 -21.02 -0.03
CA PRO A 240 11.79 -21.14 -0.35
C PRO A 240 11.02 -22.13 0.56
N TRP A 241 11.72 -23.11 1.15
CA TRP A 241 11.11 -24.10 2.07
C TRP A 241 10.80 -23.54 3.46
N ARG A 242 11.33 -22.37 3.84
CA ARG A 242 11.00 -21.73 5.12
C ARG A 242 9.70 -20.93 4.99
N LYS A 243 8.78 -21.09 5.94
CA LYS A 243 7.53 -20.32 5.97
C LYS A 243 7.82 -18.80 5.98
N ARG A 244 6.93 -18.03 5.38
CA ARG A 244 7.06 -16.55 5.33
C ARG A 244 7.09 -15.93 6.71
N ILE A 245 6.23 -16.39 7.60
CA ILE A 245 6.14 -15.91 8.97
C ILE A 245 7.44 -16.12 9.74
N ASP A 246 8.09 -17.28 9.61
CA ASP A 246 9.36 -17.57 10.27
C ASP A 246 10.50 -16.68 9.78
N ARG A 247 10.46 -16.26 8.51
CA ARG A 247 11.42 -15.31 7.96
C ARG A 247 11.23 -13.91 8.54
N VAL A 248 9.97 -13.49 8.72
CA VAL A 248 9.65 -12.21 9.37
C VAL A 248 10.06 -12.22 10.83
N ARG A 249 9.72 -13.28 11.58
CA ARG A 249 10.16 -13.46 12.98
C ARG A 249 11.68 -13.32 13.07
N ARG A 250 12.40 -14.10 12.30
CA ARG A 250 13.86 -14.04 12.31
C ARG A 250 14.41 -12.67 11.97
N PHE A 251 13.82 -11.98 11.00
CA PHE A 251 14.22 -10.63 10.63
C PHE A 251 14.07 -9.67 11.82
N TYR A 252 12.98 -9.69 12.54
CA TYR A 252 12.74 -8.74 13.64
C TYR A 252 13.35 -9.16 14.99
N SER A 253 13.58 -10.46 15.23
CA SER A 253 14.12 -10.96 16.51
C SER A 253 15.63 -11.16 16.55
N GLN A 254 16.33 -11.13 15.40
CA GLN A 254 17.77 -11.37 15.34
C GLN A 254 18.52 -10.16 14.78
N PRO A 255 19.50 -9.60 15.51
CA PRO A 255 20.34 -8.52 15.01
C PRO A 255 20.99 -8.86 13.67
N SER A 256 20.97 -7.94 12.73
CA SER A 256 21.61 -8.10 11.41
C SER A 256 21.83 -6.75 10.74
N ASP A 257 22.74 -6.68 9.77
CA ASP A 257 22.95 -5.47 8.97
C ASP A 257 21.67 -5.03 8.25
N ALA A 258 20.78 -5.98 7.93
CA ALA A 258 19.50 -5.67 7.29
C ALA A 258 18.53 -4.96 8.27
N ASN A 259 18.54 -5.33 9.57
CA ASN A 259 17.77 -4.58 10.58
C ASN A 259 18.31 -3.17 10.76
N GLU A 260 19.63 -3.02 10.75
CA GLU A 260 20.25 -1.70 10.84
C GLU A 260 19.86 -0.81 9.65
N VAL A 261 19.86 -1.35 8.43
CA VAL A 261 19.37 -0.65 7.24
C VAL A 261 17.89 -0.25 7.38
N ALA A 262 17.05 -1.14 7.92
CA ALA A 262 15.64 -0.85 8.17
C ALA A 262 15.44 0.24 9.22
N ARG A 263 16.19 0.17 10.33
CA ARG A 263 16.18 1.15 11.42
C ARG A 263 16.59 2.54 10.92
N LEU A 264 17.69 2.62 10.17
CA LEU A 264 18.16 3.87 9.57
C LEU A 264 17.16 4.44 8.55
N ALA A 265 16.45 3.59 7.80
CA ALA A 265 15.40 4.03 6.89
C ALA A 265 14.23 4.65 7.64
N ALA A 266 13.79 4.04 8.76
CA ALA A 266 12.73 4.56 9.60
C ALA A 266 13.13 5.88 10.31
N GLN A 267 14.37 5.98 10.80
CA GLN A 267 14.90 7.22 11.37
C GLN A 267 14.94 8.36 10.34
N HIS A 268 15.40 8.07 9.12
CA HIS A 268 15.40 9.07 8.05
C HIS A 268 13.97 9.50 7.68
N TYR A 269 13.02 8.57 7.64
CA TYR A 269 11.60 8.91 7.42
C TYR A 269 11.09 9.85 8.51
N CYS A 270 11.34 9.55 9.79
CA CYS A 270 10.95 10.41 10.90
C CYS A 270 11.58 11.81 10.80
N THR A 271 12.90 11.89 10.56
CA THR A 271 13.61 13.17 10.39
C THR A 271 13.04 13.98 9.23
N ALA A 272 12.76 13.34 8.09
CA ALA A 272 12.24 14.02 6.90
C ALA A 272 10.82 14.59 7.09
N LEU A 273 10.05 14.05 8.03
CA LEU A 273 8.67 14.45 8.32
C LEU A 273 8.51 15.17 9.67
N ASP A 274 9.60 15.50 10.32
CA ASP A 274 9.61 16.11 11.67
C ASP A 274 8.83 15.29 12.70
N LEU A 275 9.01 13.96 12.68
CA LEU A 275 8.40 13.02 13.60
C LEU A 275 9.41 12.55 14.64
N PRO A 276 8.99 12.30 15.90
CA PRO A 276 9.89 11.83 16.95
C PRO A 276 10.31 10.37 16.68
N ALA A 277 11.58 10.06 16.94
CA ALA A 277 12.11 8.70 16.79
C ALA A 277 11.43 7.68 17.72
N SER A 278 10.85 8.13 18.85
CA SER A 278 10.05 7.29 19.77
C SER A 278 8.83 6.65 19.09
N LEU A 279 8.40 7.16 17.93
CA LEU A 279 7.30 6.60 17.15
C LEU A 279 7.69 5.31 16.40
N ILE A 280 8.98 5.05 16.17
CA ILE A 280 9.46 3.96 15.31
C ILE A 280 9.01 2.60 15.82
N VAL A 281 9.31 2.26 17.08
CA VAL A 281 8.98 0.93 17.65
C VAL A 281 7.46 0.73 17.74
N PRO A 282 6.68 1.66 18.30
CA PRO A 282 5.22 1.51 18.31
C PRO A 282 4.60 1.31 16.93
N MET A 283 5.06 2.03 15.92
CA MET A 283 4.55 1.89 14.55
C MET A 283 5.04 0.61 13.86
N GLN A 284 6.24 0.14 14.18
CA GLN A 284 6.72 -1.17 13.74
C GLN A 284 5.81 -2.30 14.27
N ARG A 285 5.36 -2.24 15.52
CA ARG A 285 4.41 -3.20 16.08
C ARG A 285 3.02 -3.06 15.45
N LEU A 286 2.50 -1.84 15.39
CA LEU A 286 1.15 -1.59 14.90
C LEU A 286 0.94 -1.97 13.42
N HIS A 287 2.00 -1.94 12.58
CA HIS A 287 1.87 -2.29 11.16
C HIS A 287 1.44 -3.74 10.93
N PHE A 288 1.75 -4.68 11.83
CA PHE A 288 1.28 -6.07 11.73
C PHE A 288 -0.24 -6.14 11.90
N LEU A 289 -0.79 -5.45 12.91
CA LEU A 289 -2.23 -5.39 13.13
C LEU A 289 -2.96 -4.68 11.97
N TYR A 290 -2.38 -3.58 11.48
CA TYR A 290 -2.91 -2.87 10.33
C TYR A 290 -3.03 -3.79 9.10
N LYS A 291 -2.01 -4.60 8.84
CA LYS A 291 -2.01 -5.56 7.73
C LYS A 291 -2.98 -6.72 7.94
N ALA A 292 -3.11 -7.22 9.18
CA ALA A 292 -4.12 -8.21 9.53
C ALA A 292 -5.53 -7.69 9.21
N ARG A 293 -5.84 -6.44 9.59
CA ARG A 293 -7.14 -5.80 9.31
C ARG A 293 -7.42 -5.68 7.82
N ILE A 294 -6.50 -5.10 7.04
CA ILE A 294 -6.68 -4.98 5.58
C ILE A 294 -6.90 -6.35 4.95
N LYS A 295 -6.16 -7.37 5.41
CA LYS A 295 -6.30 -8.72 4.88
C LYS A 295 -7.66 -9.33 5.23
N ALA A 296 -8.14 -9.13 6.45
CA ALA A 296 -9.47 -9.59 6.88
C ALA A 296 -10.60 -8.92 6.08
N GLU A 297 -10.50 -7.64 5.76
CA GLU A 297 -11.47 -6.90 4.95
C GLU A 297 -11.59 -7.44 3.51
N THR A 298 -10.50 -8.00 2.98
CA THR A 298 -10.44 -8.55 1.62
C THR A 298 -10.68 -10.06 1.55
N THR A 299 -10.61 -10.75 2.68
CA THR A 299 -10.83 -12.20 2.77
C THR A 299 -11.78 -12.56 3.91
N SER A 300 -11.24 -12.84 5.10
CA SER A 300 -11.96 -13.06 6.34
C SER A 300 -10.99 -13.06 7.53
N LEU A 301 -11.54 -12.98 8.74
CA LEU A 301 -10.73 -12.98 9.97
C LEU A 301 -10.03 -14.34 10.20
N ASP A 302 -10.65 -15.45 9.82
CA ASP A 302 -10.14 -16.82 9.94
C ASP A 302 -9.22 -17.23 8.78
N ASN A 303 -8.95 -16.33 7.83
CA ASN A 303 -8.00 -16.60 6.75
C ASN A 303 -6.58 -16.81 7.31
N ALA A 304 -5.90 -17.85 6.85
CA ALA A 304 -4.57 -18.22 7.34
C ALA A 304 -3.56 -17.06 7.29
N VAL A 305 -3.61 -16.21 6.25
CA VAL A 305 -2.71 -15.06 6.14
C VAL A 305 -3.09 -13.96 7.15
N THR A 306 -4.39 -13.76 7.42
CA THR A 306 -4.85 -12.84 8.48
C THR A 306 -4.32 -13.28 9.84
N LEU A 307 -4.45 -14.59 10.15
CA LEU A 307 -3.97 -15.17 11.40
C LEU A 307 -2.45 -15.06 11.55
N GLU A 308 -1.68 -15.29 10.48
CA GLU A 308 -0.21 -15.06 10.49
C GLU A 308 0.14 -13.61 10.90
N TRP A 309 -0.59 -12.62 10.41
CA TRP A 309 -0.36 -11.21 10.78
C TRP A 309 -0.76 -10.90 12.22
N LEU A 310 -1.87 -11.49 12.71
CA LEU A 310 -2.31 -11.36 14.11
C LEU A 310 -1.30 -12.00 15.07
N GLU A 311 -0.74 -13.16 14.71
CA GLU A 311 0.30 -13.85 15.48
C GLU A 311 1.56 -12.98 15.61
N LEU A 312 2.05 -12.41 14.50
CA LEU A 312 3.17 -11.47 14.52
C LEU A 312 2.89 -10.23 15.38
N PHE A 313 1.66 -9.73 15.36
CA PHE A 313 1.29 -8.60 16.21
C PHE A 313 1.33 -8.98 17.69
N ALA A 314 0.74 -10.12 18.09
CA ALA A 314 0.77 -10.60 19.47
C ALA A 314 2.22 -10.80 19.98
N GLU A 315 3.08 -11.44 19.19
CA GLU A 315 4.51 -11.62 19.48
C GLU A 315 5.24 -10.27 19.62
N SER A 316 4.87 -9.27 18.81
CA SER A 316 5.45 -7.93 18.89
C SER A 316 5.06 -7.19 20.19
N LEU A 317 3.86 -7.44 20.73
CA LEU A 317 3.43 -6.88 22.01
C LEU A 317 4.20 -7.46 23.18
N SER A 318 4.56 -8.75 23.15
CA SER A 318 5.37 -9.41 24.18
C SER A 318 6.86 -9.02 24.14
N GLY A 319 7.30 -8.32 23.09
CA GLY A 319 8.71 -7.97 22.87
C GLY A 319 9.55 -9.06 22.22
N GLU A 320 8.96 -10.18 21.82
CA GLU A 320 9.65 -11.29 21.18
C GLU A 320 10.25 -10.93 19.80
N LEU A 321 9.71 -9.89 19.17
CA LEU A 321 10.17 -9.38 17.87
C LEU A 321 11.08 -8.14 17.98
N ASP A 322 11.49 -7.75 19.15
CA ASP A 322 12.39 -6.61 19.33
C ASP A 322 13.84 -7.12 19.25
N ALA A 323 14.50 -6.95 18.11
CA ALA A 323 15.95 -7.16 18.01
C ALA A 323 16.64 -6.12 18.92
N SER A 324 17.11 -6.54 20.07
CA SER A 324 17.89 -5.77 21.02
C SER A 324 19.26 -5.35 20.47
#